data_72dc7ea5a9b11e418dd0d17f44e4fe5d
#
_entry.id   72dc7ea5a9b11e418dd0d17f44e4fe5d
#
_cell.length_a   1.000
_cell.length_b   1.000
_cell.length_c   1.000
_cell.angle_alpha   90.00
_cell.angle_beta   90.00
_cell.angle_gamma   90.00
#
_symmetry.space_group_name_H-M   'P 1'
#
loop_
_entity.id
_entity.type
_entity.pdbx_description
1 polymer ?
#
loop_
_entity_poly.entity_id
_entity_poly.type
_entity_poly.pdbx_seq_one_letter_code
_entity_poly.pdbx_strand_id
1 'polypeptide(L)'
;LSCAAYGIIRNLIVVQGSINYEFFQYLLIGFGVFSIAIAIPFILVQHDLKRLLAYSSVENMGIITLGLGIGTTLSIYGALLHIINHAIAKSALFYMAGVITGEYQTKQIARIRGLVSTMPLVGTMFIISVLAITGTPPFNIFVSKFIIISAMFTSGRTVLGAGILLLFAGVFAGMMYYCLTMSFGSKPKYRASAVTVGK
;
A
#
# COMPACT_ATOMS: atom_id res chain seq x y z
N LEU A 1 8.33 9.41 1.11
CA LEU A 1 8.61 7.96 0.96
C LEU A 1 9.36 7.68 -0.35
N SER A 2 8.89 8.16 -1.51
CA SER A 2 9.57 7.95 -2.79
C SER A 2 11.00 8.51 -2.82
N CYS A 3 11.26 9.63 -2.17
CA CYS A 3 12.63 10.18 -2.03
C CYS A 3 13.54 9.25 -1.22
N ALA A 4 13.01 8.58 -0.19
CA ALA A 4 13.77 7.60 0.58
C ALA A 4 14.12 6.36 -0.28
N ALA A 5 13.18 5.87 -1.08
CA ALA A 5 13.43 4.79 -2.05
C ALA A 5 14.51 5.17 -3.06
N TYR A 6 14.50 6.40 -3.57
CA TYR A 6 15.57 6.93 -4.43
C TYR A 6 16.93 6.93 -3.74
N GLY A 7 16.98 7.32 -2.45
CA GLY A 7 18.21 7.25 -1.65
C GLY A 7 18.76 5.83 -1.55
N ILE A 8 17.89 4.82 -1.34
CA ILE A 8 18.28 3.40 -1.31
C ILE A 8 18.85 2.99 -2.66
N ILE A 9 18.21 3.37 -3.77
CA ILE A 9 18.69 3.06 -5.14
C ILE A 9 20.08 3.64 -5.39
N ARG A 10 20.31 4.90 -5.01
CA ARG A 10 21.64 5.52 -5.16
C ARG A 10 22.71 4.79 -4.37
N ASN A 11 22.42 4.43 -3.12
CA ASN A 11 23.36 3.65 -2.31
C ASN A 11 23.61 2.26 -2.91
N LEU A 12 22.58 1.60 -3.46
CA LEU A 12 22.71 0.32 -4.14
C LEU A 12 23.69 0.41 -5.31
N ILE A 13 23.57 1.46 -6.15
CA ILE A 13 24.45 1.68 -7.29
C ILE A 13 25.91 1.88 -6.83
N VAL A 14 26.13 2.65 -5.77
CA VAL A 14 27.48 2.89 -5.23
C VAL A 14 28.11 1.61 -4.68
N VAL A 15 27.32 0.77 -4.01
CA VAL A 15 27.79 -0.48 -3.39
C VAL A 15 27.92 -1.62 -4.41
N GLN A 16 27.30 -1.51 -5.59
CA GLN A 16 27.27 -2.57 -6.60
C GLN A 16 28.67 -3.05 -7.05
N GLY A 17 29.71 -2.21 -6.95
CA GLY A 17 31.11 -2.57 -7.24
C GLY A 17 31.92 -3.02 -6.02
N SER A 18 31.31 -3.11 -4.83
CA SER A 18 32.03 -3.45 -3.59
C SER A 18 31.98 -4.95 -3.26
N ILE A 19 32.95 -5.41 -2.47
CA ILE A 19 33.06 -6.80 -2.01
C ILE A 19 31.85 -7.22 -1.14
N ASN A 20 31.14 -6.27 -0.54
CA ASN A 20 30.02 -6.51 0.37
C ASN A 20 28.62 -6.39 -0.30
N TYR A 21 28.54 -6.43 -1.61
CA TYR A 21 27.27 -6.26 -2.34
C TYR A 21 26.21 -7.31 -1.97
N GLU A 22 26.60 -8.57 -1.82
CA GLU A 22 25.69 -9.65 -1.41
C GLU A 22 25.10 -9.43 -0.01
N PHE A 23 25.94 -9.00 0.94
CA PHE A 23 25.48 -8.67 2.29
C PHE A 23 24.42 -7.55 2.26
N PHE A 24 24.65 -6.52 1.44
CA PHE A 24 23.70 -5.41 1.29
C PHE A 24 22.37 -5.87 0.68
N GLN A 25 22.41 -6.80 -0.28
CA GLN A 25 21.21 -7.41 -0.85
C GLN A 25 20.41 -8.19 0.21
N TYR A 26 21.04 -9.05 1.01
CA TYR A 26 20.37 -9.79 2.09
C TYR A 26 19.77 -8.85 3.14
N LEU A 27 20.46 -7.77 3.44
CA LEU A 27 19.96 -6.74 4.37
C LEU A 27 18.68 -6.07 3.82
N LEU A 28 18.67 -5.68 2.54
CA LEU A 28 17.49 -5.11 1.89
C LEU A 28 16.32 -6.12 1.84
N ILE A 29 16.59 -7.38 1.56
CA ILE A 29 15.57 -8.43 1.57
C ILE A 29 14.99 -8.58 2.98
N GLY A 30 15.83 -8.65 4.01
CA GLY A 30 15.42 -8.77 5.40
C GLY A 30 14.53 -7.59 5.84
N PHE A 31 14.95 -6.36 5.57
CA PHE A 31 14.15 -5.17 5.87
C PHE A 31 12.85 -5.12 5.06
N GLY A 32 12.88 -5.53 3.80
CA GLY A 32 11.70 -5.60 2.95
C GLY A 32 10.65 -6.55 3.51
N VAL A 33 11.04 -7.79 3.82
CA VAL A 33 10.18 -8.81 4.44
C VAL A 33 9.65 -8.34 5.79
N PHE A 34 10.51 -7.80 6.65
CA PHE A 34 10.14 -7.30 7.96
C PHE A 34 9.10 -6.16 7.86
N SER A 35 9.29 -5.21 6.93
CA SER A 35 8.35 -4.12 6.71
C SER A 35 6.96 -4.62 6.27
N ILE A 36 6.92 -5.61 5.37
CA ILE A 36 5.66 -6.21 4.94
C ILE A 36 4.99 -6.95 6.11
N ALA A 37 5.76 -7.78 6.83
CA ALA A 37 5.24 -8.58 7.93
C ALA A 37 4.69 -7.71 9.08
N ILE A 38 5.39 -6.64 9.45
CA ILE A 38 4.94 -5.75 10.54
C ILE A 38 3.75 -4.90 10.13
N ALA A 39 3.57 -4.59 8.85
CA ALA A 39 2.43 -3.80 8.39
C ALA A 39 1.08 -4.54 8.60
N ILE A 40 1.07 -5.88 8.50
CA ILE A 40 -0.16 -6.68 8.57
C ILE A 40 -0.91 -6.52 9.90
N PRO A 41 -0.32 -6.81 11.08
CA PRO A 41 -1.03 -6.68 12.34
C PRO A 41 -1.51 -5.23 12.58
N PHE A 42 -0.71 -4.23 12.16
CA PHE A 42 -1.13 -2.84 12.28
C PHE A 42 -2.27 -2.47 11.34
N ILE A 43 -2.35 -3.06 10.14
CA ILE A 43 -3.49 -2.89 9.24
C ILE A 43 -4.73 -3.54 9.83
N LEU A 44 -4.63 -4.76 10.38
CA LEU A 44 -5.78 -5.53 10.89
C LEU A 44 -6.43 -4.93 12.14
N VAL A 45 -5.66 -4.23 12.98
CA VAL A 45 -6.16 -3.66 14.25
C VAL A 45 -6.44 -2.15 14.14
N GLN A 46 -6.42 -1.58 12.95
CA GLN A 46 -6.47 -0.13 12.78
C GLN A 46 -7.89 0.44 12.93
N HIS A 47 -7.99 1.57 13.65
CA HIS A 47 -9.23 2.28 13.90
C HIS A 47 -9.30 3.65 13.20
N ASP A 48 -8.18 4.14 12.67
CA ASP A 48 -8.05 5.45 12.01
C ASP A 48 -7.76 5.26 10.53
N LEU A 49 -8.58 5.87 9.67
CA LEU A 49 -8.46 5.78 8.21
C LEU A 49 -7.09 6.23 7.69
N LYS A 50 -6.58 7.36 8.20
CA LYS A 50 -5.29 7.90 7.71
C LYS A 50 -4.13 7.02 8.15
N ARG A 51 -4.19 6.44 9.34
CA ARG A 51 -3.18 5.48 9.82
C ARG A 51 -3.24 4.17 9.03
N LEU A 52 -4.42 3.67 8.72
CA LEU A 52 -4.60 2.49 7.86
C LEU A 52 -3.85 2.70 6.52
N LEU A 53 -4.07 3.84 5.88
CA LEU A 53 -3.39 4.20 4.65
C LEU A 53 -1.88 4.39 4.84
N ALA A 54 -1.42 4.86 5.99
CA ALA A 54 0.01 4.99 6.29
C ALA A 54 0.69 3.61 6.40
N TYR A 55 0.07 2.65 7.10
CA TYR A 55 0.64 1.29 7.22
C TYR A 55 0.65 0.54 5.88
N SER A 56 -0.34 0.75 5.02
CA SER A 56 -0.26 0.20 3.67
C SER A 56 0.85 0.84 2.82
N SER A 57 1.35 2.06 3.18
CA SER A 57 2.58 2.60 2.57
C SER A 57 3.84 1.89 3.07
N VAL A 58 3.89 1.49 4.34
CA VAL A 58 5.01 0.71 4.89
C VAL A 58 5.13 -0.63 4.16
N GLU A 59 4.00 -1.32 3.94
CA GLU A 59 3.95 -2.56 3.14
C GLU A 59 4.51 -2.35 1.73
N ASN A 60 4.01 -1.35 1.01
CA ASN A 60 4.45 -1.11 -0.36
C ASN A 60 5.92 -0.67 -0.46
N MET A 61 6.45 0.08 0.53
CA MET A 61 7.88 0.37 0.62
C MET A 61 8.69 -0.90 0.89
N GLY A 62 8.17 -1.81 1.71
CA GLY A 62 8.76 -3.14 1.90
C GLY A 62 8.90 -3.92 0.59
N ILE A 63 7.89 -3.87 -0.29
CA ILE A 63 7.92 -4.50 -1.61
C ILE A 63 9.01 -3.89 -2.51
N ILE A 64 9.13 -2.56 -2.52
CA ILE A 64 10.16 -1.85 -3.29
C ILE A 64 11.56 -2.27 -2.80
N THR A 65 11.77 -2.22 -1.48
CA THR A 65 13.05 -2.58 -0.86
C THR A 65 13.41 -4.03 -1.15
N LEU A 66 12.44 -4.94 -1.07
CA LEU A 66 12.60 -6.35 -1.40
C LEU A 66 12.98 -6.54 -2.88
N GLY A 67 12.28 -5.86 -3.81
CA GLY A 67 12.57 -5.91 -5.23
C GLY A 67 13.98 -5.44 -5.57
N LEU A 68 14.45 -4.38 -4.89
CA LEU A 68 15.83 -3.88 -5.02
C LEU A 68 16.85 -4.88 -4.45
N GLY A 69 16.52 -5.52 -3.31
CA GLY A 69 17.39 -6.50 -2.65
C GLY A 69 17.58 -7.80 -3.45
N ILE A 70 16.60 -8.22 -4.26
CA ILE A 70 16.75 -9.37 -5.16
C ILE A 70 17.84 -9.13 -6.20
N GLY A 71 17.98 -7.89 -6.68
CA GLY A 71 19.10 -7.44 -7.51
C GLY A 71 19.07 -7.94 -8.96
N THR A 72 18.03 -8.67 -9.40
CA THR A 72 17.90 -9.03 -10.82
C THR A 72 17.37 -7.85 -11.63
N THR A 73 17.71 -7.77 -12.91
CA THR A 73 17.21 -6.71 -13.81
C THR A 73 15.68 -6.65 -13.78
N LEU A 74 15.02 -7.80 -13.75
CA LEU A 74 13.57 -7.90 -13.71
C LEU A 74 13.00 -7.34 -12.40
N SER A 75 13.62 -7.66 -11.24
CA SER A 75 13.17 -7.18 -9.94
C SER A 75 13.37 -5.68 -9.76
N ILE A 76 14.50 -5.15 -10.25
CA ILE A 76 14.78 -3.71 -10.23
C ILE A 76 13.77 -2.96 -11.09
N TYR A 77 13.48 -3.44 -12.30
CA TYR A 77 12.45 -2.88 -13.17
C TYR A 77 11.07 -2.89 -12.47
N GLY A 78 10.69 -4.02 -11.86
CA GLY A 78 9.46 -4.13 -11.08
C GLY A 78 9.39 -3.15 -9.92
N ALA A 79 10.51 -2.95 -9.19
CA ALA A 79 10.59 -2.01 -8.07
C ALA A 79 10.44 -0.54 -8.54
N LEU A 80 11.09 -0.16 -9.63
CA LEU A 80 10.97 1.19 -10.22
C LEU A 80 9.55 1.47 -10.70
N LEU A 81 8.95 0.52 -11.40
CA LEU A 81 7.55 0.60 -11.84
C LEU A 81 6.61 0.71 -10.63
N HIS A 82 6.90 -0.04 -9.56
CA HIS A 82 6.10 0.01 -8.33
C HIS A 82 6.15 1.37 -7.62
N ILE A 83 7.31 2.04 -7.61
CA ILE A 83 7.45 3.40 -7.05
C ILE A 83 6.49 4.37 -7.72
N ILE A 84 6.44 4.37 -9.06
CA ILE A 84 5.58 5.26 -9.85
C ILE A 84 4.10 4.94 -9.58
N ASN A 85 3.72 3.68 -9.70
CA ASN A 85 2.35 3.23 -9.50
C ASN A 85 1.84 3.51 -8.08
N HIS A 86 2.70 3.26 -7.07
CA HIS A 86 2.42 3.55 -5.68
C HIS A 86 2.23 5.05 -5.43
N ALA A 87 3.07 5.90 -6.00
CA ALA A 87 2.96 7.35 -5.85
C ALA A 87 1.59 7.87 -6.35
N ILE A 88 1.15 7.42 -7.54
CA ILE A 88 -0.12 7.80 -8.14
C ILE A 88 -1.31 7.31 -7.28
N ALA A 89 -1.33 6.02 -6.95
CA ALA A 89 -2.43 5.42 -6.18
C ALA A 89 -2.55 6.03 -4.78
N LYS A 90 -1.42 6.31 -4.12
CA LYS A 90 -1.42 6.94 -2.79
C LYS A 90 -1.90 8.38 -2.82
N SER A 91 -1.51 9.15 -3.81
CA SER A 91 -1.99 10.52 -3.95
C SER A 91 -3.52 10.55 -4.07
N ALA A 92 -4.09 9.69 -4.89
CA ALA A 92 -5.53 9.55 -5.03
C ALA A 92 -6.21 9.14 -3.71
N LEU A 93 -5.68 8.10 -3.02
CA LEU A 93 -6.23 7.60 -1.75
C LEU A 93 -6.20 8.65 -0.64
N PHE A 94 -5.08 9.37 -0.47
CA PHE A 94 -4.98 10.39 0.56
C PHE A 94 -5.85 11.61 0.28
N TYR A 95 -6.01 11.98 -1.01
CA TYR A 95 -6.95 13.02 -1.40
C TYR A 95 -8.39 12.63 -1.02
N MET A 96 -8.83 11.42 -1.38
CA MET A 96 -10.17 10.96 -1.03
C MET A 96 -10.35 10.81 0.49
N ALA A 97 -9.34 10.29 1.21
CA ALA A 97 -9.39 10.24 2.67
C ALA A 97 -9.50 11.63 3.30
N GLY A 98 -8.91 12.66 2.69
CA GLY A 98 -9.08 14.06 3.07
C GLY A 98 -10.53 14.52 2.93
N VAL A 99 -11.14 14.29 1.77
CA VAL A 99 -12.54 14.63 1.49
C VAL A 99 -13.49 13.87 2.43
N ILE A 100 -13.30 12.54 2.58
CA ILE A 100 -14.11 11.71 3.47
C ILE A 100 -14.04 12.21 4.92
N THR A 101 -12.83 12.43 5.43
CA THR A 101 -12.67 12.91 6.82
C THR A 101 -13.20 14.33 7.02
N GLY A 102 -13.21 15.17 5.99
CA GLY A 102 -13.82 16.48 6.00
C GLY A 102 -15.35 16.41 6.10
N GLU A 103 -15.99 15.55 5.31
CA GLU A 103 -17.46 15.40 5.32
C GLU A 103 -17.96 14.75 6.63
N TYR A 104 -17.30 13.67 7.08
CA TYR A 104 -17.72 12.95 8.29
C TYR A 104 -17.20 13.59 9.60
N GLN A 105 -16.38 14.64 9.53
CA GLN A 105 -15.75 15.32 10.67
C GLN A 105 -15.06 14.34 11.65
N THR A 106 -14.60 13.20 11.15
CA THR A 106 -13.92 12.17 11.93
C THR A 106 -12.95 11.35 11.09
N LYS A 107 -11.91 10.82 11.73
CA LYS A 107 -10.95 9.88 11.13
C LYS A 107 -11.26 8.43 11.51
N GLN A 108 -12.18 8.21 12.46
CA GLN A 108 -12.50 6.89 12.98
C GLN A 108 -13.27 6.05 11.96
N ILE A 109 -12.71 4.93 11.53
CA ILE A 109 -13.30 4.00 10.55
C ILE A 109 -14.69 3.54 10.99
N ALA A 110 -14.88 3.27 12.29
CA ALA A 110 -16.15 2.81 12.83
C ALA A 110 -17.32 3.82 12.63
N ARG A 111 -17.00 5.12 12.54
CA ARG A 111 -17.98 6.19 12.33
C ARG A 111 -18.18 6.55 10.87
N ILE A 112 -17.28 6.12 9.97
CA ILE A 112 -17.39 6.33 8.52
C ILE A 112 -18.12 5.12 7.95
N ARG A 113 -19.40 5.29 7.62
CA ARG A 113 -20.24 4.21 7.10
C ARG A 113 -21.15 4.72 5.97
N GLY A 114 -21.51 3.82 5.04
CA GLY A 114 -22.41 4.16 3.94
C GLY A 114 -21.82 5.19 2.96
N LEU A 115 -20.51 5.13 2.72
CA LEU A 115 -19.78 6.09 1.90
C LEU A 115 -20.36 6.19 0.49
N VAL A 116 -20.69 5.06 -0.14
CA VAL A 116 -21.27 5.02 -1.50
C VAL A 116 -22.66 5.67 -1.54
N SER A 117 -23.44 5.56 -0.47
CA SER A 117 -24.78 6.16 -0.41
C SER A 117 -24.78 7.65 -0.02
N THR A 118 -23.71 8.11 0.65
CA THR A 118 -23.58 9.51 1.08
C THR A 118 -22.85 10.35 0.04
N MET A 119 -21.78 9.80 -0.52
CA MET A 119 -20.90 10.44 -1.51
C MET A 119 -20.59 9.43 -2.63
N PRO A 120 -21.49 9.16 -3.57
CA PRO A 120 -21.36 8.06 -4.51
C PRO A 120 -20.07 8.14 -5.36
N LEU A 121 -19.72 9.32 -5.86
CA LEU A 121 -18.50 9.50 -6.66
C LEU A 121 -17.23 9.23 -5.83
N VAL A 122 -17.12 9.83 -4.65
CA VAL A 122 -15.93 9.65 -3.77
C VAL A 122 -15.86 8.22 -3.25
N GLY A 123 -17.01 7.63 -2.89
CA GLY A 123 -17.07 6.25 -2.41
C GLY A 123 -16.64 5.23 -3.45
N THR A 124 -17.12 5.34 -4.68
CA THR A 124 -16.71 4.46 -5.77
C THR A 124 -15.22 4.63 -6.12
N MET A 125 -14.74 5.86 -6.22
CA MET A 125 -13.33 6.14 -6.47
C MET A 125 -12.44 5.65 -5.34
N PHE A 126 -12.88 5.73 -4.08
CA PHE A 126 -12.17 5.19 -2.93
C PHE A 126 -12.03 3.66 -3.02
N ILE A 127 -13.11 2.94 -3.36
CA ILE A 127 -13.08 1.48 -3.57
C ILE A 127 -12.08 1.13 -4.68
N ILE A 128 -12.18 1.80 -5.84
CA ILE A 128 -11.28 1.58 -6.98
C ILE A 128 -9.82 1.81 -6.56
N SER A 129 -9.54 2.87 -5.82
CA SER A 129 -8.18 3.19 -5.37
C SER A 129 -7.65 2.21 -4.33
N VAL A 130 -8.52 1.66 -3.46
CA VAL A 130 -8.13 0.59 -2.53
C VAL A 130 -7.83 -0.70 -3.29
N LEU A 131 -8.64 -1.07 -4.27
CA LEU A 131 -8.36 -2.21 -5.16
C LEU A 131 -7.04 -2.01 -5.92
N ALA A 132 -6.77 -0.80 -6.39
CA ALA A 132 -5.53 -0.48 -7.07
C ALA A 132 -4.32 -0.65 -6.16
N ILE A 133 -4.33 -0.09 -4.93
CA ILE A 133 -3.17 -0.12 -4.03
C ILE A 133 -2.90 -1.52 -3.46
N THR A 134 -3.93 -2.34 -3.28
CA THR A 134 -3.78 -3.72 -2.83
C THR A 134 -3.19 -4.63 -3.92
N GLY A 135 -3.22 -4.19 -5.18
CA GLY A 135 -2.67 -4.92 -6.31
C GLY A 135 -3.61 -5.99 -6.85
N THR A 136 -4.88 -5.63 -7.08
CA THR A 136 -5.82 -6.49 -7.82
C THR A 136 -5.69 -6.26 -9.32
N PRO A 137 -5.86 -7.31 -10.17
CA PRO A 137 -6.04 -7.10 -11.60
C PRO A 137 -7.30 -6.25 -11.85
N PRO A 138 -7.32 -5.31 -12.79
CA PRO A 138 -6.36 -5.02 -13.87
C PRO A 138 -5.38 -3.85 -13.58
N PHE A 139 -5.14 -3.51 -12.31
CA PHE A 139 -4.35 -2.33 -11.96
C PHE A 139 -2.84 -2.54 -12.11
N ASN A 140 -2.11 -1.47 -12.47
CA ASN A 140 -0.65 -1.51 -12.70
C ASN A 140 0.16 -1.94 -11.48
N ILE A 141 -0.33 -1.72 -10.25
CA ILE A 141 0.32 -2.19 -9.02
C ILE A 141 0.37 -3.72 -8.99
N PHE A 142 -0.67 -4.40 -9.48
CA PHE A 142 -0.64 -5.86 -9.66
C PHE A 142 0.52 -6.29 -10.56
N VAL A 143 0.69 -5.62 -11.69
CA VAL A 143 1.76 -5.94 -12.66
C VAL A 143 3.13 -5.79 -12.01
N SER A 144 3.38 -4.69 -11.29
CA SER A 144 4.68 -4.47 -10.62
C SER A 144 4.94 -5.48 -9.49
N LYS A 145 3.93 -5.82 -8.68
CA LYS A 145 4.02 -6.90 -7.67
C LYS A 145 4.31 -8.25 -8.33
N PHE A 146 3.60 -8.56 -9.40
CA PHE A 146 3.76 -9.81 -10.14
C PHE A 146 5.18 -9.95 -10.73
N ILE A 147 5.73 -8.87 -11.30
CA ILE A 147 7.10 -8.86 -11.82
C ILE A 147 8.12 -9.16 -10.71
N ILE A 148 7.99 -8.52 -9.54
CA ILE A 148 8.89 -8.74 -8.40
C ILE A 148 8.79 -10.18 -7.90
N ILE A 149 7.58 -10.73 -7.77
CA ILE A 149 7.37 -12.12 -7.34
C ILE A 149 7.93 -13.09 -8.38
N SER A 150 7.70 -12.86 -9.67
CA SER A 150 8.25 -13.69 -10.75
C SER A 150 9.79 -13.69 -10.70
N ALA A 151 10.42 -12.53 -10.41
CA ALA A 151 11.86 -12.44 -10.24
C ALA A 151 12.36 -13.25 -9.02
N MET A 152 11.58 -13.37 -7.93
CA MET A 152 11.92 -14.25 -6.80
C MET A 152 11.94 -15.72 -7.21
N PHE A 153 10.90 -16.16 -7.93
CA PHE A 153 10.81 -17.56 -8.38
C PHE A 153 11.92 -17.90 -9.38
N THR A 154 12.21 -17.03 -10.32
CA THR A 154 13.27 -17.25 -11.32
C THR A 154 14.68 -17.19 -10.74
N SER A 155 14.88 -16.47 -9.62
CA SER A 155 16.14 -16.43 -8.89
C SER A 155 16.35 -17.59 -7.89
N GLY A 156 15.46 -18.60 -7.89
CA GLY A 156 15.53 -19.77 -7.01
C GLY A 156 15.07 -19.51 -5.57
N ARG A 157 14.54 -18.33 -5.24
CA ARG A 157 14.06 -17.95 -3.91
C ARG A 157 12.57 -18.27 -3.72
N THR A 158 12.17 -19.50 -4.06
CA THR A 158 10.76 -19.94 -4.11
C THR A 158 10.05 -19.84 -2.76
N VAL A 159 10.72 -20.23 -1.66
CA VAL A 159 10.16 -20.16 -0.30
C VAL A 159 9.88 -18.71 0.09
N LEU A 160 10.78 -17.79 -0.24
CA LEU A 160 10.59 -16.36 0.00
C LEU A 160 9.37 -15.85 -0.80
N GLY A 161 9.28 -16.18 -2.08
CA GLY A 161 8.16 -15.79 -2.95
C GLY A 161 6.81 -16.29 -2.44
N ALA A 162 6.74 -17.55 -2.02
CA ALA A 162 5.53 -18.14 -1.43
C ALA A 162 5.13 -17.44 -0.12
N GLY A 163 6.10 -17.16 0.76
CA GLY A 163 5.86 -16.41 2.00
C GLY A 163 5.31 -15.00 1.75
N ILE A 164 5.88 -14.29 0.79
CA ILE A 164 5.41 -12.94 0.41
C ILE A 164 4.00 -12.97 -0.17
N LEU A 165 3.63 -13.99 -0.95
CA LEU A 165 2.25 -14.15 -1.44
C LEU A 165 1.25 -14.30 -0.30
N LEU A 166 1.58 -15.08 0.74
CA LEU A 166 0.73 -15.22 1.93
C LEU A 166 0.59 -13.88 2.67
N LEU A 167 1.67 -13.12 2.80
CA LEU A 167 1.64 -11.79 3.41
C LEU A 167 0.77 -10.82 2.60
N PHE A 168 0.84 -10.85 1.27
CA PHE A 168 -0.02 -10.04 0.42
C PHE A 168 -1.50 -10.38 0.56
N ALA A 169 -1.85 -11.66 0.70
CA ALA A 169 -3.22 -12.09 0.97
C ALA A 169 -3.73 -11.50 2.29
N GLY A 170 -2.91 -11.46 3.34
CA GLY A 170 -3.23 -10.83 4.62
C GLY A 170 -3.49 -9.33 4.51
N VAL A 171 -2.63 -8.60 3.81
CA VAL A 171 -2.82 -7.15 3.56
C VAL A 171 -4.08 -6.89 2.75
N PHE A 172 -4.30 -7.67 1.69
CA PHE A 172 -5.50 -7.57 0.85
C PHE A 172 -6.77 -7.76 1.69
N ALA A 173 -6.85 -8.84 2.48
CA ALA A 173 -8.00 -9.13 3.32
C ALA A 173 -8.27 -8.00 4.32
N GLY A 174 -7.24 -7.48 5.01
CA GLY A 174 -7.38 -6.38 5.96
C GLY A 174 -7.86 -5.09 5.31
N MET A 175 -7.25 -4.69 4.21
CA MET A 175 -7.64 -3.47 3.49
C MET A 175 -9.06 -3.57 2.91
N MET A 176 -9.43 -4.72 2.34
CA MET A 176 -10.77 -4.96 1.80
C MET A 176 -11.84 -4.99 2.89
N TYR A 177 -11.56 -5.59 4.03
CA TYR A 177 -12.48 -5.59 5.17
C TYR A 177 -12.89 -4.15 5.57
N TYR A 178 -11.92 -3.27 5.77
CA TYR A 178 -12.20 -1.88 6.12
C TYR A 178 -12.85 -1.09 4.99
N CYS A 179 -12.41 -1.31 3.76
CA CYS A 179 -12.99 -0.67 2.58
C CYS A 179 -14.49 -0.99 2.44
N LEU A 180 -14.86 -2.27 2.49
CA LEU A 180 -16.24 -2.72 2.39
C LEU A 180 -17.08 -2.22 3.57
N THR A 181 -16.53 -2.27 4.78
CA THR A 181 -17.21 -1.82 6.00
C THR A 181 -17.55 -0.32 5.95
N MET A 182 -16.65 0.51 5.45
CA MET A 182 -16.90 1.96 5.27
C MET A 182 -17.85 2.24 4.12
N SER A 183 -17.70 1.51 3.00
CA SER A 183 -18.42 1.81 1.76
C SER A 183 -19.89 1.39 1.80
N PHE A 184 -20.19 0.21 2.37
CA PHE A 184 -21.51 -0.41 2.34
C PHE A 184 -22.21 -0.52 3.71
N GLY A 185 -21.60 0.00 4.78
CA GLY A 185 -22.20 0.00 6.12
C GLY A 185 -23.47 0.87 6.19
N SER A 186 -24.35 0.61 7.18
CA SER A 186 -25.53 1.45 7.43
C SER A 186 -25.12 2.90 7.71
N LYS A 187 -25.90 3.86 7.17
CA LYS A 187 -25.63 5.30 7.37
C LYS A 187 -25.54 5.62 8.88
N PRO A 188 -24.52 6.38 9.31
CA PRO A 188 -24.48 6.83 10.69
C PRO A 188 -25.70 7.71 11.00
N LYS A 189 -26.32 7.49 12.14
CA LYS A 189 -27.48 8.30 12.60
C LYS A 189 -27.09 9.78 12.85
N TYR A 190 -25.81 10.07 12.96
CA TYR A 190 -25.29 11.40 13.22
C TYR A 190 -24.70 12.00 11.93
N ARG A 191 -25.53 12.76 11.23
CA ARG A 191 -25.06 13.73 10.24
C ARG A 191 -24.69 14.99 11.01
N ALA A 192 -23.42 15.39 11.02
CA ALA A 192 -23.06 16.71 11.50
C ALA A 192 -23.94 17.72 10.74
N SER A 193 -24.77 18.45 11.46
CA SER A 193 -25.58 19.50 10.90
C SER A 193 -24.68 20.39 10.06
N ALA A 194 -25.06 20.58 8.81
CA ALA A 194 -24.37 21.50 7.91
C ALA A 194 -24.12 22.79 8.65
N VAL A 195 -22.85 23.14 8.83
CA VAL A 195 -22.47 24.48 9.27
C VAL A 195 -23.00 25.40 8.17
N THR A 196 -24.12 26.03 8.41
CA THR A 196 -24.60 27.17 7.65
C THR A 196 -23.49 28.20 7.76
N VAL A 197 -22.68 28.32 6.71
CA VAL A 197 -21.81 29.45 6.52
C VAL A 197 -22.75 30.65 6.40
N GLY A 198 -22.85 31.40 7.50
CA GLY A 198 -23.57 32.66 7.52
C GLY A 198 -22.99 33.58 6.44
N LYS A 199 -23.89 34.19 5.72
CA LYS A 199 -23.65 35.25 4.74
C LYS A 199 -22.90 36.43 5.36
#